data_a02548da573e9f8c9aacc54ec545a870
#
_entry.id   a02548da573e9f8c9aacc54ec545a870
#
_cell.length_a   1.000
_cell.length_b   1.000
_cell.length_c   1.000
_cell.angle_alpha   90.00
_cell.angle_beta   90.00
_cell.angle_gamma   90.00
#
_symmetry.space_group_name_H-M   'P 1'
#
loop_
_entity.id
_entity.type
_entity.pdbx_description
1 polymer ?
#
loop_
_entity_poly.entity_id
_entity_poly.type
_entity_poly.pdbx_seq_one_letter_code
_entity_poly.pdbx_strand_id
1 'polypeptide(L)'
;MAKKSCGNCEGAYDARFAGAVRARRIAVILDKPPIHTTMVCMNKRIVLIGAGSAQFGYGTIGDILQCKTLEGSHIVLHDINPNTLKVVEQTALAFIAEHNLPFSLSATVQRKEALSGADFVINSIEVGNRFELWEQDWRIPQQFGIRQVYGENGGPGGLFHALRIIPPILDICADVLAICPDAWVFNYSNPMSRICTTVHRALPAVKFVGLCHEIGSLPMFLPRILGVPYEALDVRAGGLNHFSCVLTARYKDDGRDAYPDIREKAPAFFGNMPSLNKMYKYFKETGQWPEKDEDFAHVETEAWPERRVFQVMLEKFGLMPITSDSHFGEYIHWAYDVTDHKGIVDFYQFYKGFLSQVQPKIELKLSERVVPIIEGIVTNSGYEEAAVNIPNGANGRRIIDNLPDWIVVEAPATVDAAGLHGVPLGDLPHGFAGLLTNQVAVHSLTADAVIHTSRALALQALLVDPIVGQYGGLEDMLDTMIDYQRPWLGYLQ
;
A
#
# COMPACT_ATOMS: atom_id res chain seq x y z
N MET A 1 -47.51 10.26 51.82
CA MET A 1 -48.12 9.03 52.33
C MET A 1 -47.34 7.86 51.77
N ALA A 2 -46.59 7.34 52.58
CA ALA A 2 -46.38 6.04 53.26
C ALA A 2 -45.64 5.08 52.32
N LYS A 3 -44.39 4.82 52.50
CA LYS A 3 -43.59 3.86 53.36
C LYS A 3 -44.22 2.46 53.46
N LYS A 4 -43.41 1.45 53.03
CA LYS A 4 -43.08 0.15 53.68
C LYS A 4 -42.17 -0.61 52.68
N SER A 5 -40.96 -0.92 52.89
CA SER A 5 -40.05 -1.66 53.77
C SER A 5 -40.48 -3.07 54.10
N CYS A 6 -39.66 -4.06 53.73
CA CYS A 6 -39.26 -5.34 54.38
C CYS A 6 -38.63 -6.24 53.31
N GLY A 7 -37.59 -7.02 53.51
CA GLY A 7 -36.76 -7.31 54.67
C GLY A 7 -35.76 -8.40 54.26
N ASN A 8 -34.66 -8.47 54.95
CA ASN A 8 -33.53 -9.41 54.83
C ASN A 8 -33.98 -10.89 54.90
N CYS A 9 -33.25 -11.74 54.18
CA CYS A 9 -32.94 -13.09 54.66
C CYS A 9 -31.48 -13.42 54.36
N GLU A 10 -30.67 -13.35 55.40
CA GLU A 10 -29.38 -14.03 55.50
C GLU A 10 -29.61 -15.52 55.65
N GLY A 11 -28.77 -16.34 55.02
CA GLY A 11 -28.71 -17.79 55.18
C GLY A 11 -27.28 -18.26 54.98
N ALA A 12 -26.55 -18.33 56.09
CA ALA A 12 -25.25 -18.98 56.21
C ALA A 12 -25.36 -20.47 56.03
N TYR A 13 -24.43 -21.09 55.29
CA TYR A 13 -24.03 -22.51 55.46
C TYR A 13 -22.53 -22.66 55.25
N ASP A 14 -21.90 -22.79 56.28
CA ASP A 14 -21.00 -23.75 56.92
C ASP A 14 -19.89 -24.36 56.07
N ALA A 15 -18.69 -24.00 56.47
CA ALA A 15 -17.44 -24.60 56.09
C ALA A 15 -17.25 -25.94 56.76
N ARG A 16 -17.02 -27.02 56.00
CA ARG A 16 -16.24 -28.22 56.41
C ARG A 16 -16.29 -29.26 55.29
N PHE A 17 -15.26 -29.33 54.46
CA PHE A 17 -14.65 -30.62 54.06
C PHE A 17 -13.26 -30.33 53.47
N ALA A 18 -12.25 -30.35 54.33
CA ALA A 18 -10.87 -30.50 53.93
C ALA A 18 -10.63 -31.99 53.59
N GLY A 19 -10.44 -32.27 52.32
CA GLY A 19 -10.05 -33.57 51.80
C GLY A 19 -8.82 -33.44 50.89
N ALA A 20 -7.66 -33.81 51.43
CA ALA A 20 -6.40 -33.82 50.73
C ALA A 20 -6.42 -34.71 49.49
N VAL A 21 -6.29 -34.12 48.30
CA VAL A 21 -5.91 -34.86 47.10
C VAL A 21 -4.50 -34.42 46.71
N ARG A 22 -3.55 -35.34 46.97
CA ARG A 22 -2.13 -35.22 46.50
C ARG A 22 -2.11 -34.99 44.99
N ALA A 23 -1.64 -33.84 44.60
CA ALA A 23 -1.24 -33.56 43.21
C ALA A 23 -0.06 -34.45 42.84
N ARG A 24 -0.31 -35.53 42.11
CA ARG A 24 0.75 -36.19 41.31
C ARG A 24 1.00 -35.33 40.11
N ARG A 25 2.14 -34.61 40.10
CA ARG A 25 2.73 -34.07 38.90
C ARG A 25 3.13 -35.25 38.00
N ILE A 26 2.36 -35.50 36.97
CA ILE A 26 2.81 -36.27 35.82
C ILE A 26 3.55 -35.26 34.94
N ALA A 27 4.87 -35.25 35.06
CA ALA A 27 5.76 -34.62 34.08
C ALA A 27 5.74 -35.51 32.83
N VAL A 28 4.88 -35.18 31.87
CA VAL A 28 5.02 -35.68 30.51
C VAL A 28 6.14 -34.83 29.88
N ILE A 29 7.35 -35.35 29.96
CA ILE A 29 8.48 -34.88 29.15
C ILE A 29 8.13 -35.29 27.72
N LEU A 30 7.53 -34.37 26.96
CA LEU A 30 7.55 -34.45 25.52
C LEU A 30 8.95 -34.05 25.08
N ASP A 31 9.84 -35.03 24.99
CA ASP A 31 11.05 -34.94 24.14
C ASP A 31 10.55 -34.72 22.71
N LYS A 32 10.33 -33.47 22.35
CA LYS A 32 10.35 -33.07 20.93
C LYS A 32 11.83 -33.14 20.51
N PRO A 33 12.17 -33.97 19.53
CA PRO A 33 13.50 -33.87 18.95
C PRO A 33 13.69 -32.41 18.48
N PRO A 34 14.90 -31.84 18.58
CA PRO A 34 15.17 -30.54 18.02
C PRO A 34 14.81 -30.63 16.54
N ILE A 35 13.84 -29.84 16.11
CA ILE A 35 13.58 -29.64 14.70
C ILE A 35 14.83 -28.91 14.20
N HIS A 36 15.84 -29.67 13.78
CA HIS A 36 16.83 -29.18 12.85
C HIS A 36 16.08 -28.92 11.55
N THR A 37 15.44 -27.75 11.47
CA THR A 37 15.05 -27.20 10.21
C THR A 37 16.36 -26.85 9.53
N THR A 38 16.89 -27.79 8.73
CA THR A 38 17.87 -27.49 7.72
C THR A 38 17.22 -26.40 6.91
N MET A 39 17.68 -25.14 7.03
CA MET A 39 17.25 -24.06 6.18
C MET A 39 17.60 -24.50 4.76
N VAL A 40 16.62 -24.95 4.01
CA VAL A 40 16.77 -25.27 2.59
C VAL A 40 16.89 -23.91 1.92
N CYS A 41 18.11 -23.50 1.59
CA CYS A 41 18.33 -22.34 0.73
C CYS A 41 17.59 -22.59 -0.58
N MET A 42 16.59 -21.77 -0.84
CA MET A 42 15.74 -21.90 -2.02
C MET A 42 16.31 -20.98 -3.11
N ASN A 43 17.12 -21.53 -4.01
CA ASN A 43 17.67 -20.80 -5.15
C ASN A 43 16.53 -20.28 -6.03
N LYS A 44 16.16 -19.02 -5.86
CA LYS A 44 15.12 -18.34 -6.62
C LYS A 44 15.72 -17.35 -7.61
N ARG A 45 15.05 -17.12 -8.71
CA ARG A 45 15.37 -16.06 -9.65
C ARG A 45 14.39 -14.92 -9.48
N ILE A 46 14.91 -13.79 -8.94
CA ILE A 46 14.12 -12.60 -8.60
C ILE A 46 14.51 -11.48 -9.55
N VAL A 47 13.54 -10.99 -10.33
CA VAL A 47 13.75 -9.97 -11.35
C VAL A 47 13.19 -8.63 -10.85
N LEU A 48 14.01 -7.59 -10.84
CA LEU A 48 13.59 -6.20 -10.56
C LEU A 48 13.47 -5.45 -11.88
N ILE A 49 12.26 -5.01 -12.22
CA ILE A 49 11.98 -4.18 -13.40
C ILE A 49 11.78 -2.73 -12.95
N GLY A 50 12.54 -1.80 -13.53
CA GLY A 50 12.68 -0.43 -13.06
C GLY A 50 13.77 -0.29 -12.00
N ALA A 51 14.77 -1.17 -12.03
CA ALA A 51 15.84 -1.25 -11.03
C ALA A 51 16.74 -0.01 -10.98
N GLY A 52 16.73 0.84 -12.01
CA GLY A 52 17.45 2.12 -12.05
C GLY A 52 16.86 3.20 -11.14
N SER A 53 15.74 2.95 -10.49
CA SER A 53 15.14 3.85 -9.51
C SER A 53 16.05 4.06 -8.30
N ALA A 54 16.35 5.32 -8.00
CA ALA A 54 17.25 5.68 -6.91
C ALA A 54 16.76 5.25 -5.51
N GLN A 55 15.47 5.12 -5.32
CA GLN A 55 14.89 4.77 -4.02
C GLN A 55 14.48 3.30 -3.97
N PHE A 56 13.66 2.86 -4.92
CA PHE A 56 13.07 1.51 -4.91
C PHE A 56 14.08 0.41 -5.23
N GLY A 57 14.96 0.63 -6.22
CA GLY A 57 15.96 -0.37 -6.62
C GLY A 57 16.89 -0.76 -5.48
N TYR A 58 17.50 0.22 -4.83
CA TYR A 58 18.47 -0.02 -3.73
C TYR A 58 17.81 -0.59 -2.47
N GLY A 59 16.64 -0.09 -2.07
CA GLY A 59 15.90 -0.59 -0.92
C GLY A 59 15.48 -2.04 -1.11
N THR A 60 14.87 -2.39 -2.24
CA THR A 60 14.44 -3.75 -2.55
C THR A 60 15.61 -4.73 -2.64
N ILE A 61 16.77 -4.31 -3.19
CA ILE A 61 17.99 -5.13 -3.16
C ILE A 61 18.38 -5.42 -1.72
N GLY A 62 18.42 -4.41 -0.84
CA GLY A 62 18.75 -4.58 0.58
C GLY A 62 17.78 -5.53 1.29
N ASP A 63 16.49 -5.41 1.01
CA ASP A 63 15.45 -6.29 1.55
C ASP A 63 15.67 -7.76 1.15
N ILE A 64 16.02 -8.02 -0.12
CA ILE A 64 16.33 -9.37 -0.59
C ILE A 64 17.61 -9.91 0.08
N LEU A 65 18.67 -9.11 0.12
CA LEU A 65 19.99 -9.52 0.62
C LEU A 65 20.00 -9.83 2.11
N GLN A 66 19.09 -9.30 2.91
CA GLN A 66 18.96 -9.63 4.33
C GLN A 66 18.15 -10.91 4.60
N CYS A 67 17.37 -11.40 3.63
CA CYS A 67 16.49 -12.54 3.81
C CYS A 67 17.24 -13.87 3.72
N LYS A 68 17.42 -14.54 4.85
CA LYS A 68 18.15 -15.80 4.93
C LYS A 68 17.49 -16.93 4.14
N THR A 69 16.16 -16.94 4.04
CA THR A 69 15.41 -17.93 3.25
C THR A 69 15.73 -17.84 1.76
N LEU A 70 16.10 -16.66 1.29
CA LEU A 70 16.44 -16.39 -0.11
C LEU A 70 17.94 -16.51 -0.41
N GLU A 71 18.78 -16.87 0.57
CA GLU A 71 20.21 -17.12 0.33
C GLU A 71 20.43 -18.14 -0.80
N GLY A 72 21.41 -17.89 -1.67
CA GLY A 72 21.66 -18.67 -2.87
C GLY A 72 20.87 -18.22 -4.11
N SER A 73 19.94 -17.28 -3.96
CA SER A 73 19.13 -16.78 -5.08
C SER A 73 19.94 -15.91 -6.04
N HIS A 74 19.40 -15.80 -7.27
CA HIS A 74 19.93 -14.94 -8.33
C HIS A 74 19.04 -13.72 -8.53
N ILE A 75 19.59 -12.53 -8.34
CA ILE A 75 18.91 -11.26 -8.57
C ILE A 75 19.20 -10.78 -9.99
N VAL A 76 18.17 -10.43 -10.74
CA VAL A 76 18.32 -9.85 -12.08
C VAL A 76 17.78 -8.43 -12.08
N LEU A 77 18.64 -7.48 -12.39
CA LEU A 77 18.25 -6.09 -12.54
C LEU A 77 17.91 -5.79 -13.99
N HIS A 78 16.76 -5.18 -14.21
CA HIS A 78 16.35 -4.70 -15.52
C HIS A 78 15.90 -3.24 -15.45
N ASP A 79 16.42 -2.44 -16.36
CA ASP A 79 15.99 -1.06 -16.60
C ASP A 79 16.21 -0.72 -18.07
N ILE A 80 15.42 0.19 -18.62
CA ILE A 80 15.58 0.70 -19.99
C ILE A 80 16.75 1.67 -20.10
N ASN A 81 17.19 2.27 -18.99
CA ASN A 81 18.32 3.19 -18.94
C ASN A 81 19.61 2.44 -18.56
N PRO A 82 20.53 2.20 -19.54
CA PRO A 82 21.75 1.45 -19.29
C PRO A 82 22.71 2.13 -18.30
N ASN A 83 22.67 3.46 -18.20
CA ASN A 83 23.58 4.21 -17.34
C ASN A 83 23.20 4.06 -15.86
N THR A 84 21.94 4.28 -15.51
CA THR A 84 21.47 4.07 -14.14
C THR A 84 21.55 2.61 -13.74
N LEU A 85 21.18 1.69 -14.64
CA LEU A 85 21.28 0.25 -14.41
C LEU A 85 22.70 -0.18 -14.05
N LYS A 86 23.70 0.29 -14.80
CA LYS A 86 25.12 -0.02 -14.54
C LYS A 86 25.59 0.46 -13.17
N VAL A 87 25.14 1.63 -12.73
CA VAL A 87 25.51 2.17 -11.41
C VAL A 87 24.93 1.29 -10.29
N VAL A 88 23.64 0.91 -10.41
CA VAL A 88 22.98 0.03 -9.42
C VAL A 88 23.64 -1.34 -9.38
N GLU A 89 23.91 -1.94 -10.54
CA GLU A 89 24.60 -3.22 -10.65
C GLU A 89 25.95 -3.20 -9.95
N GLN A 90 26.81 -2.22 -10.25
CA GLN A 90 28.13 -2.10 -9.66
C GLN A 90 28.06 -1.91 -8.15
N THR A 91 27.15 -1.08 -7.67
CA THR A 91 26.94 -0.84 -6.23
C THR A 91 26.49 -2.12 -5.53
N ALA A 92 25.53 -2.85 -6.13
CA ALA A 92 25.01 -4.08 -5.54
C ALA A 92 26.05 -5.21 -5.52
N LEU A 93 26.81 -5.38 -6.60
CA LEU A 93 27.91 -6.37 -6.64
C LEU A 93 29.00 -6.06 -5.61
N ALA A 94 29.40 -4.80 -5.48
CA ALA A 94 30.37 -4.38 -4.47
C ALA A 94 29.87 -4.66 -3.05
N PHE A 95 28.59 -4.33 -2.78
CA PHE A 95 27.98 -4.58 -1.47
C PHE A 95 27.89 -6.07 -1.13
N ILE A 96 27.48 -6.92 -2.09
CA ILE A 96 27.44 -8.38 -1.93
C ILE A 96 28.84 -8.93 -1.59
N ALA A 97 29.88 -8.46 -2.32
CA ALA A 97 31.27 -8.90 -2.10
C ALA A 97 31.81 -8.43 -0.74
N GLU A 98 31.61 -7.17 -0.37
CA GLU A 98 32.05 -6.57 0.89
C GLU A 98 31.48 -7.32 2.11
N HIS A 99 30.20 -7.69 2.05
CA HIS A 99 29.49 -8.34 3.16
C HIS A 99 29.51 -9.88 3.06
N ASN A 100 30.20 -10.47 2.06
CA ASN A 100 30.25 -11.91 1.79
C ASN A 100 28.85 -12.57 1.74
N LEU A 101 27.87 -11.90 1.09
CA LEU A 101 26.50 -12.39 1.03
C LEU A 101 26.37 -13.51 -0.02
N PRO A 102 25.63 -14.59 0.28
CA PRO A 102 25.51 -15.74 -0.61
C PRO A 102 24.45 -15.51 -1.71
N PHE A 103 24.57 -14.43 -2.47
CA PHE A 103 23.71 -14.09 -3.58
C PHE A 103 24.54 -13.88 -4.86
N SER A 104 23.91 -14.12 -6.00
CA SER A 104 24.44 -13.72 -7.30
C SER A 104 23.56 -12.65 -7.93
N LEU A 105 24.17 -11.80 -8.77
CA LEU A 105 23.46 -10.70 -9.39
C LEU A 105 23.93 -10.49 -10.82
N SER A 106 23.01 -10.16 -11.71
CA SER A 106 23.26 -9.73 -13.09
C SER A 106 22.32 -8.59 -13.47
N ALA A 107 22.68 -7.87 -14.54
CA ALA A 107 21.84 -6.78 -15.06
C ALA A 107 21.76 -6.86 -16.58
N THR A 108 20.60 -6.52 -17.13
CA THR A 108 20.36 -6.44 -18.58
C THR A 108 19.30 -5.42 -18.94
N VAL A 109 19.49 -4.74 -20.07
CA VAL A 109 18.47 -3.86 -20.67
C VAL A 109 17.44 -4.65 -21.51
N GLN A 110 17.66 -5.94 -21.68
CA GLN A 110 16.78 -6.82 -22.46
C GLN A 110 15.77 -7.50 -21.54
N ARG A 111 14.53 -6.99 -21.51
CA ARG A 111 13.47 -7.49 -20.62
C ARG A 111 13.24 -9.00 -20.75
N LYS A 112 13.19 -9.51 -21.97
CA LYS A 112 12.97 -10.95 -22.23
C LYS A 112 14.08 -11.83 -21.68
N GLU A 113 15.33 -11.35 -21.73
CA GLU A 113 16.46 -12.01 -21.13
C GLU A 113 16.36 -12.00 -19.59
N ALA A 114 16.00 -10.85 -19.00
CA ALA A 114 15.79 -10.73 -17.57
C ALA A 114 14.75 -11.72 -17.05
N LEU A 115 13.62 -11.87 -17.75
CA LEU A 115 12.48 -12.71 -17.37
C LEU A 115 12.74 -14.22 -17.54
N SER A 116 13.77 -14.63 -18.27
CA SER A 116 14.05 -16.04 -18.51
C SER A 116 14.26 -16.80 -17.21
N GLY A 117 13.37 -17.75 -16.88
CA GLY A 117 13.44 -18.57 -15.66
C GLY A 117 13.12 -17.81 -14.36
N ALA A 118 12.43 -16.66 -14.43
CA ALA A 118 12.04 -15.92 -13.24
C ALA A 118 11.00 -16.69 -12.40
N ASP A 119 11.20 -16.71 -11.08
CA ASP A 119 10.19 -17.14 -10.09
C ASP A 119 9.36 -15.96 -9.60
N PHE A 120 9.99 -14.80 -9.46
CA PHE A 120 9.39 -13.57 -8.93
C PHE A 120 9.83 -12.37 -9.75
N VAL A 121 8.88 -11.50 -10.06
CA VAL A 121 9.10 -10.23 -10.77
C VAL A 121 8.60 -9.09 -9.91
N ILE A 122 9.44 -8.13 -9.61
CA ILE A 122 9.11 -6.93 -8.85
C ILE A 122 9.13 -5.76 -9.82
N ASN A 123 7.97 -5.16 -10.07
CA ASN A 123 7.79 -4.05 -11.00
C ASN A 123 7.65 -2.73 -10.24
N SER A 124 8.51 -1.78 -10.56
CA SER A 124 8.48 -0.41 -10.02
C SER A 124 8.79 0.63 -11.10
N ILE A 125 8.28 0.39 -12.31
CA ILE A 125 8.51 1.33 -13.41
C ILE A 125 7.79 2.66 -13.19
N GLU A 126 8.37 3.69 -13.77
CA GLU A 126 7.76 4.98 -14.01
C GLU A 126 7.96 5.35 -15.48
N VAL A 127 7.07 6.19 -16.02
CA VAL A 127 7.10 6.60 -17.42
C VAL A 127 7.52 8.05 -17.54
N GLY A 128 8.56 8.30 -18.33
CA GLY A 128 9.06 9.65 -18.59
C GLY A 128 9.66 10.34 -17.36
N ASN A 129 9.61 11.67 -17.34
CA ASN A 129 9.99 12.45 -16.16
C ASN A 129 8.81 12.55 -15.21
N ARG A 130 8.82 11.77 -14.13
CA ARG A 130 7.71 11.67 -13.16
C ARG A 130 7.21 13.04 -12.70
N PHE A 131 8.08 13.92 -12.23
CA PHE A 131 7.65 15.19 -11.66
C PHE A 131 7.13 16.18 -12.70
N GLU A 132 7.67 16.16 -13.91
CA GLU A 132 7.18 16.99 -15.02
C GLU A 132 5.78 16.55 -15.46
N LEU A 133 5.58 15.24 -15.65
CA LEU A 133 4.29 14.69 -16.05
C LEU A 133 3.25 14.84 -14.95
N TRP A 134 3.64 14.67 -13.69
CA TRP A 134 2.75 14.88 -12.55
C TRP A 134 2.31 16.36 -12.42
N GLU A 135 3.21 17.32 -12.64
CA GLU A 135 2.83 18.74 -12.69
C GLU A 135 1.80 19.00 -13.79
N GLN A 136 1.94 18.37 -14.96
CA GLN A 136 0.95 18.45 -16.03
C GLN A 136 -0.39 17.82 -15.58
N ASP A 137 -0.36 16.62 -15.07
CA ASP A 137 -1.54 15.88 -14.58
C ASP A 137 -2.29 16.65 -13.49
N TRP A 138 -1.56 17.35 -12.63
CA TRP A 138 -2.14 18.14 -11.54
C TRP A 138 -2.66 19.51 -12.00
N ARG A 139 -1.85 20.25 -12.78
CA ARG A 139 -2.11 21.67 -13.04
C ARG A 139 -2.94 21.94 -14.28
N ILE A 140 -2.81 21.12 -15.33
CA ILE A 140 -3.56 21.36 -16.56
C ILE A 140 -5.06 21.21 -16.34
N PRO A 141 -5.59 20.14 -15.70
CA PRO A 141 -7.01 20.04 -15.40
C PRO A 141 -7.56 21.23 -14.58
N GLN A 142 -6.76 21.80 -13.69
CA GLN A 142 -7.15 22.98 -12.91
C GLN A 142 -7.35 24.22 -13.80
N GLN A 143 -6.63 24.35 -14.92
CA GLN A 143 -6.84 25.43 -15.88
C GLN A 143 -8.19 25.33 -16.60
N PHE A 144 -8.74 24.14 -16.66
CA PHE A 144 -10.10 23.88 -17.17
C PHE A 144 -11.16 23.92 -16.06
N GLY A 145 -10.84 24.39 -14.85
CA GLY A 145 -11.78 24.56 -13.76
C GLY A 145 -11.99 23.29 -12.90
N ILE A 146 -11.24 22.22 -13.13
CA ILE A 146 -11.37 21.00 -12.34
C ILE A 146 -10.67 21.19 -10.97
N ARG A 147 -11.42 20.92 -9.90
CA ARG A 147 -10.98 21.13 -8.52
C ARG A 147 -10.40 19.86 -7.93
N GLN A 148 -9.29 19.38 -8.52
CA GLN A 148 -8.58 18.20 -8.01
C GLN A 148 -7.53 18.56 -6.96
N VAL A 149 -7.32 17.66 -5.99
CA VAL A 149 -6.46 17.88 -4.81
C VAL A 149 -4.98 17.73 -5.16
N TYR A 150 -4.59 16.65 -5.83
CA TYR A 150 -3.18 16.30 -6.02
C TYR A 150 -2.85 15.72 -7.42
N GLY A 151 -3.77 14.96 -8.03
CA GLY A 151 -3.67 14.50 -9.42
C GLY A 151 -2.64 13.38 -9.66
N GLU A 152 -2.35 12.54 -8.67
CA GLU A 152 -1.46 11.38 -8.82
C GLU A 152 -2.24 10.09 -9.10
N ASN A 153 -3.27 9.79 -8.30
CA ASN A 153 -3.99 8.51 -8.32
C ASN A 153 -5.47 8.65 -8.64
N GLY A 154 -6.10 9.73 -8.18
CA GLY A 154 -7.51 10.03 -8.37
C GLY A 154 -7.75 11.21 -9.31
N GLY A 155 -9.02 11.44 -9.65
CA GLY A 155 -9.44 12.49 -10.56
C GLY A 155 -8.87 12.37 -11.97
N PRO A 156 -8.96 13.46 -12.76
CA PRO A 156 -8.38 13.51 -14.10
C PRO A 156 -6.89 13.25 -14.12
N GLY A 157 -6.11 13.79 -13.17
CA GLY A 157 -4.68 13.55 -13.10
C GLY A 157 -4.35 12.07 -12.97
N GLY A 158 -5.01 11.37 -12.04
CA GLY A 158 -4.85 9.92 -11.90
C GLY A 158 -5.31 9.13 -13.12
N LEU A 159 -6.28 9.65 -13.91
CA LEU A 159 -6.64 9.04 -15.19
C LEU A 159 -5.49 9.15 -16.20
N PHE A 160 -4.92 10.34 -16.41
CA PHE A 160 -3.82 10.52 -17.38
C PHE A 160 -2.58 9.74 -16.97
N HIS A 161 -2.26 9.70 -15.68
CA HIS A 161 -1.20 8.85 -15.15
C HIS A 161 -1.46 7.37 -15.47
N ALA A 162 -2.66 6.86 -15.21
CA ALA A 162 -3.05 5.49 -15.52
C ALA A 162 -2.95 5.17 -17.02
N LEU A 163 -3.52 6.03 -17.86
CA LEU A 163 -3.50 5.87 -19.32
C LEU A 163 -2.07 5.80 -19.88
N ARG A 164 -1.12 6.47 -19.24
CA ARG A 164 0.29 6.50 -19.64
C ARG A 164 1.10 5.30 -19.16
N ILE A 165 0.86 4.81 -17.93
CA ILE A 165 1.69 3.78 -17.30
C ILE A 165 1.17 2.36 -17.49
N ILE A 166 -0.13 2.18 -17.68
CA ILE A 166 -0.72 0.84 -17.82
C ILE A 166 -0.25 0.10 -19.08
N PRO A 167 -0.17 0.72 -20.29
CA PRO A 167 0.29 0.01 -21.49
C PRO A 167 1.64 -0.68 -21.33
N PRO A 168 2.73 -0.04 -20.88
CA PRO A 168 4.00 -0.73 -20.68
C PRO A 168 3.95 -1.81 -19.59
N ILE A 169 3.07 -1.68 -18.57
CA ILE A 169 2.88 -2.74 -17.56
C ILE A 169 2.16 -3.95 -18.18
N LEU A 170 1.18 -3.74 -19.04
CA LEU A 170 0.55 -4.83 -19.81
C LEU A 170 1.56 -5.55 -20.69
N ASP A 171 2.47 -4.83 -21.35
CA ASP A 171 3.55 -5.42 -22.14
C ASP A 171 4.51 -6.26 -21.28
N ILE A 172 4.84 -5.80 -20.07
CA ILE A 172 5.64 -6.58 -19.11
C ILE A 172 4.89 -7.87 -18.73
N CYS A 173 3.62 -7.76 -18.36
CA CYS A 173 2.80 -8.91 -17.97
C CYS A 173 2.60 -9.92 -19.13
N ALA A 174 2.46 -9.45 -20.37
CA ALA A 174 2.40 -10.31 -21.54
C ALA A 174 3.71 -11.08 -21.77
N ASP A 175 4.87 -10.39 -21.60
CA ASP A 175 6.18 -11.08 -21.67
C ASP A 175 6.35 -12.08 -20.51
N VAL A 176 5.86 -11.78 -19.29
CA VAL A 176 5.85 -12.74 -18.16
C VAL A 176 5.06 -13.98 -18.51
N LEU A 177 3.83 -13.83 -19.02
CA LEU A 177 2.99 -14.99 -19.43
C LEU A 177 3.64 -15.83 -20.53
N ALA A 178 4.38 -15.20 -21.43
CA ALA A 178 5.05 -15.91 -22.54
C ALA A 178 6.35 -16.62 -22.11
N ILE A 179 7.07 -16.10 -21.12
CA ILE A 179 8.44 -16.53 -20.79
C ILE A 179 8.51 -17.29 -19.46
N CYS A 180 7.79 -16.81 -18.43
CA CYS A 180 7.79 -17.37 -17.08
C CYS A 180 6.37 -17.36 -16.48
N PRO A 181 5.40 -18.11 -17.06
CA PRO A 181 3.97 -18.01 -16.72
C PRO A 181 3.65 -18.34 -15.24
N ASP A 182 4.54 -19.05 -14.57
CA ASP A 182 4.37 -19.41 -13.16
C ASP A 182 4.89 -18.34 -12.20
N ALA A 183 5.60 -17.32 -12.69
CA ALA A 183 6.14 -16.26 -11.87
C ALA A 183 5.04 -15.39 -11.25
N TRP A 184 5.27 -14.96 -10.00
CA TRP A 184 4.49 -13.91 -9.35
C TRP A 184 5.02 -12.55 -9.76
N VAL A 185 4.11 -11.63 -10.07
CA VAL A 185 4.41 -10.22 -10.37
C VAL A 185 3.91 -9.34 -9.24
N PHE A 186 4.82 -8.65 -8.58
CA PHE A 186 4.51 -7.65 -7.54
C PHE A 186 4.70 -6.25 -8.10
N ASN A 187 3.67 -5.44 -8.02
CA ASN A 187 3.67 -4.10 -8.59
C ASN A 187 3.69 -3.02 -7.51
N TYR A 188 4.58 -2.07 -7.67
CA TYR A 188 4.68 -0.87 -6.84
C TYR A 188 4.35 0.43 -7.60
N SER A 189 4.12 0.33 -8.92
CA SER A 189 3.75 1.51 -9.72
C SER A 189 2.32 1.98 -9.40
N ASN A 190 2.12 3.29 -9.47
CA ASN A 190 0.83 3.96 -9.30
C ASN A 190 0.25 4.46 -10.65
N PRO A 191 -1.07 4.66 -10.74
CA PRO A 191 -2.16 4.45 -9.77
C PRO A 191 -2.50 2.98 -9.56
N MET A 192 -2.22 2.46 -8.36
CA MET A 192 -2.23 1.03 -8.05
C MET A 192 -3.54 0.31 -8.41
N SER A 193 -4.68 0.79 -7.88
CA SER A 193 -5.97 0.14 -8.12
C SER A 193 -6.37 0.12 -9.59
N ARG A 194 -6.07 1.18 -10.35
CA ARG A 194 -6.34 1.25 -11.80
C ARG A 194 -5.45 0.29 -12.58
N ILE A 195 -4.16 0.22 -12.25
CA ILE A 195 -3.20 -0.73 -12.84
C ILE A 195 -3.65 -2.16 -12.58
N CYS A 196 -3.82 -2.53 -11.31
CA CYS A 196 -4.16 -3.91 -10.94
C CYS A 196 -5.49 -4.35 -11.55
N THR A 197 -6.52 -3.49 -11.52
CA THR A 197 -7.83 -3.79 -12.13
C THR A 197 -7.69 -4.03 -13.64
N THR A 198 -6.89 -3.21 -14.33
CA THR A 198 -6.68 -3.36 -15.78
C THR A 198 -5.90 -4.62 -16.12
N VAL A 199 -4.83 -4.91 -15.38
CA VAL A 199 -4.02 -6.13 -15.60
C VAL A 199 -4.87 -7.38 -15.40
N HIS A 200 -5.62 -7.49 -14.30
CA HIS A 200 -6.48 -8.65 -14.06
C HIS A 200 -7.59 -8.80 -15.09
N ARG A 201 -8.10 -7.71 -15.66
CA ARG A 201 -9.10 -7.76 -16.73
C ARG A 201 -8.51 -8.16 -18.07
N ALA A 202 -7.35 -7.60 -18.44
CA ALA A 202 -6.72 -7.85 -19.74
C ALA A 202 -5.98 -9.20 -19.79
N LEU A 203 -5.34 -9.58 -18.69
CA LEU A 203 -4.44 -10.74 -18.60
C LEU A 203 -4.75 -11.56 -17.33
N PRO A 204 -5.94 -12.19 -17.22
CA PRO A 204 -6.40 -12.84 -15.98
C PRO A 204 -5.55 -14.04 -15.54
N ALA A 205 -4.68 -14.56 -16.42
CA ALA A 205 -3.78 -15.67 -16.09
C ALA A 205 -2.50 -15.24 -15.37
N VAL A 206 -2.17 -13.93 -15.34
CA VAL A 206 -0.97 -13.46 -14.65
C VAL A 206 -1.20 -13.44 -13.15
N LYS A 207 -0.24 -13.96 -12.38
CA LYS A 207 -0.23 -13.87 -10.92
C LYS A 207 0.26 -12.48 -10.49
N PHE A 208 -0.64 -11.51 -10.46
CA PHE A 208 -0.32 -10.10 -10.27
C PHE A 208 -0.88 -9.56 -8.96
N VAL A 209 -0.03 -8.91 -8.17
CA VAL A 209 -0.39 -8.33 -6.87
C VAL A 209 0.18 -6.93 -6.77
N GLY A 210 -0.64 -5.97 -6.35
CA GLY A 210 -0.17 -4.63 -6.02
C GLY A 210 0.21 -4.51 -4.55
N LEU A 211 1.30 -3.79 -4.27
CA LEU A 211 1.80 -3.56 -2.92
C LEU A 211 1.99 -2.06 -2.67
N CYS A 212 1.51 -1.60 -1.52
CA CYS A 212 1.66 -0.22 -1.07
C CYS A 212 2.15 -0.20 0.38
N HIS A 213 2.99 0.78 0.71
CA HIS A 213 3.54 0.93 2.06
C HIS A 213 2.68 1.78 3.01
N GLU A 214 1.57 2.37 2.55
CA GLU A 214 0.73 3.27 3.38
C GLU A 214 0.14 2.61 4.62
N ILE A 215 -0.14 1.31 4.56
CA ILE A 215 -0.57 0.54 5.73
C ILE A 215 0.43 0.62 6.90
N GLY A 216 1.70 0.88 6.62
CA GLY A 216 2.76 1.11 7.59
C GLY A 216 2.56 2.33 8.49
N SER A 217 1.61 3.22 8.15
CA SER A 217 1.19 4.32 9.01
C SER A 217 0.53 3.84 10.31
N LEU A 218 -0.14 2.69 10.29
CA LEU A 218 -0.85 2.15 11.46
C LEU A 218 0.08 1.74 12.60
N PRO A 219 1.17 0.97 12.37
CA PRO A 219 2.17 0.71 13.42
C PRO A 219 2.86 1.98 13.93
N MET A 220 2.90 3.06 13.15
CA MET A 220 3.46 4.33 13.58
C MET A 220 2.50 5.12 14.50
N PHE A 221 1.20 5.14 14.19
CA PHE A 221 0.24 6.01 14.87
C PHE A 221 -0.57 5.31 15.97
N LEU A 222 -1.06 4.10 15.75
CA LEU A 222 -1.94 3.44 16.71
C LEU A 222 -1.31 3.23 18.09
N PRO A 223 -0.02 2.82 18.22
CA PRO A 223 0.61 2.72 19.53
C PRO A 223 0.63 4.05 20.30
N ARG A 224 0.87 5.15 19.60
CA ARG A 224 0.92 6.49 20.20
C ARG A 224 -0.47 7.01 20.58
N ILE A 225 -1.49 6.67 19.80
CA ILE A 225 -2.90 7.01 20.09
C ILE A 225 -3.42 6.20 21.26
N LEU A 226 -3.17 4.89 21.28
CA LEU A 226 -3.78 3.96 22.22
C LEU A 226 -2.92 3.69 23.46
N GLY A 227 -1.62 3.97 23.40
CA GLY A 227 -0.69 3.72 24.51
C GLY A 227 -0.34 2.23 24.69
N VAL A 228 -0.46 1.40 23.65
CA VAL A 228 -0.12 -0.02 23.65
C VAL A 228 0.75 -0.36 22.42
N PRO A 229 1.62 -1.38 22.48
CA PRO A 229 2.37 -1.83 21.31
C PRO A 229 1.44 -2.27 20.18
N TYR A 230 1.86 -2.09 18.91
CA TYR A 230 1.04 -2.49 17.75
C TYR A 230 0.72 -3.99 17.74
N GLU A 231 1.65 -4.79 18.21
CA GLU A 231 1.52 -6.25 18.33
C GLU A 231 0.41 -6.69 19.30
N ALA A 232 0.01 -5.80 20.21
CA ALA A 232 -1.13 -6.03 21.13
C ALA A 232 -2.48 -5.76 20.47
N LEU A 233 -2.50 -5.28 19.23
CA LEU A 233 -3.70 -4.96 18.47
C LEU A 233 -3.93 -5.97 17.34
N ASP A 234 -5.19 -6.33 17.11
CA ASP A 234 -5.68 -6.97 15.90
C ASP A 234 -6.42 -5.91 15.07
N VAL A 235 -5.81 -5.50 13.95
CA VAL A 235 -6.30 -4.39 13.13
C VAL A 235 -6.57 -4.89 11.71
N ARG A 236 -7.74 -4.54 11.19
CA ARG A 236 -8.11 -4.77 9.79
C ARG A 236 -8.39 -3.42 9.12
N ALA A 237 -7.74 -3.17 8.03
CA ALA A 237 -8.01 -2.03 7.16
C ALA A 237 -8.38 -2.53 5.77
N GLY A 238 -9.15 -1.74 5.02
CA GLY A 238 -9.52 -2.09 3.66
C GLY A 238 -10.24 -0.99 2.92
N GLY A 239 -10.33 -1.17 1.61
CA GLY A 239 -10.92 -0.24 0.66
C GLY A 239 -10.31 -0.39 -0.73
N LEU A 240 -10.00 0.73 -1.39
CA LEU A 240 -9.15 0.79 -2.58
C LEU A 240 -7.80 1.38 -2.18
N ASN A 241 -6.75 1.09 -2.92
CA ASN A 241 -5.43 1.66 -2.62
C ASN A 241 -5.49 3.19 -2.59
N HIS A 242 -4.82 3.80 -1.61
CA HIS A 242 -4.90 5.22 -1.27
C HIS A 242 -6.28 5.72 -0.84
N PHE A 243 -7.25 4.82 -0.73
CA PHE A 243 -8.63 5.10 -0.33
C PHE A 243 -9.16 4.02 0.60
N SER A 244 -8.38 3.71 1.64
CA SER A 244 -8.65 2.67 2.64
C SER A 244 -8.77 3.26 4.03
N CYS A 245 -9.59 2.61 4.87
CA CYS A 245 -9.78 2.97 6.27
C CYS A 245 -9.56 1.75 7.18
N VAL A 246 -9.21 2.00 8.44
CA VAL A 246 -9.33 1.01 9.49
C VAL A 246 -10.80 0.65 9.63
N LEU A 247 -11.13 -0.63 9.51
CA LEU A 247 -12.50 -1.15 9.60
C LEU A 247 -12.77 -1.76 10.97
N THR A 248 -11.78 -2.50 11.51
CA THR A 248 -11.85 -3.09 12.85
C THR A 248 -10.49 -2.92 13.54
N ALA A 249 -10.53 -2.70 14.85
CA ALA A 249 -9.37 -2.73 15.72
C ALA A 249 -9.77 -3.33 17.06
N ARG A 250 -9.03 -4.33 17.57
CA ARG A 250 -9.29 -5.00 18.84
C ARG A 250 -8.01 -5.12 19.65
N TYR A 251 -8.14 -5.04 20.97
CA TYR A 251 -7.07 -5.45 21.87
C TYR A 251 -7.00 -6.98 21.92
N LYS A 252 -5.79 -7.56 21.75
CA LYS A 252 -5.63 -9.03 21.69
C LYS A 252 -5.76 -9.71 23.04
N ASP A 253 -5.53 -9.00 24.15
CA ASP A 253 -5.56 -9.55 25.50
C ASP A 253 -6.97 -9.93 25.97
N ASP A 254 -7.96 -9.09 25.67
CA ASP A 254 -9.35 -9.26 26.11
C ASP A 254 -10.37 -9.30 24.96
N GLY A 255 -9.95 -9.07 23.73
CA GLY A 255 -10.81 -9.01 22.55
C GLY A 255 -11.69 -7.76 22.46
N ARG A 256 -11.51 -6.79 23.36
CA ARG A 256 -12.29 -5.54 23.42
C ARG A 256 -12.08 -4.72 22.17
N ASP A 257 -13.15 -4.12 21.65
CA ASP A 257 -13.11 -3.17 20.54
C ASP A 257 -12.28 -1.94 20.93
N ALA A 258 -11.21 -1.68 20.18
CA ALA A 258 -10.34 -0.52 20.36
C ALA A 258 -10.82 0.72 19.60
N TYR A 259 -11.82 0.57 18.73
CA TYR A 259 -12.30 1.66 17.88
C TYR A 259 -12.92 2.83 18.66
N PRO A 260 -13.66 2.63 19.76
CA PRO A 260 -14.10 3.71 20.63
C PRO A 260 -12.92 4.55 21.15
N ASP A 261 -11.83 3.88 21.59
CA ASP A 261 -10.62 4.57 22.09
C ASP A 261 -9.92 5.33 20.96
N ILE A 262 -9.89 4.79 19.72
CA ILE A 262 -9.36 5.49 18.55
C ILE A 262 -10.15 6.78 18.30
N ARG A 263 -11.49 6.69 18.27
CA ARG A 263 -12.35 7.86 18.03
C ARG A 263 -12.21 8.95 19.10
N GLU A 264 -11.99 8.55 20.35
CA GLU A 264 -11.80 9.48 21.46
C GLU A 264 -10.43 10.15 21.42
N LYS A 265 -9.36 9.39 21.17
CA LYS A 265 -7.98 9.86 21.35
C LYS A 265 -7.32 10.38 20.07
N ALA A 266 -7.66 9.84 18.90
CA ALA A 266 -7.06 10.23 17.63
C ALA A 266 -7.24 11.73 17.29
N PRO A 267 -8.37 12.40 17.61
CA PRO A 267 -8.50 13.84 17.39
C PRO A 267 -7.45 14.68 18.14
N ALA A 268 -7.13 14.34 19.38
CA ALA A 268 -6.11 15.05 20.15
C ALA A 268 -4.70 14.81 19.60
N PHE A 269 -4.45 13.59 19.12
CA PHE A 269 -3.18 13.19 18.52
C PHE A 269 -2.95 13.89 17.16
N PHE A 270 -3.87 13.73 16.21
CA PHE A 270 -3.74 14.31 14.87
C PHE A 270 -3.98 15.82 14.84
N GLY A 271 -4.75 16.35 15.79
CA GLY A 271 -4.98 17.78 15.93
C GLY A 271 -3.76 18.55 16.40
N ASN A 272 -2.67 17.86 16.77
CA ASN A 272 -1.43 18.46 17.25
C ASN A 272 -0.22 17.63 16.80
N MET A 273 0.00 17.55 15.48
CA MET A 273 1.12 16.81 14.88
C MET A 273 2.06 17.75 14.12
N PRO A 274 3.33 17.40 13.95
CA PRO A 274 4.16 18.04 12.94
C PRO A 274 3.72 17.61 11.53
N SER A 275 3.77 18.54 10.58
CA SER A 275 3.64 18.22 9.16
C SER A 275 4.86 17.43 8.66
N LEU A 276 4.71 16.69 7.55
CA LEU A 276 5.84 15.99 6.92
C LEU A 276 6.97 16.94 6.55
N ASN A 277 6.65 18.17 6.13
CA ASN A 277 7.65 19.18 5.82
C ASN A 277 8.48 19.59 7.06
N LYS A 278 7.85 19.71 8.23
CA LYS A 278 8.57 19.98 9.49
C LYS A 278 9.40 18.79 9.97
N MET A 279 8.89 17.58 9.82
CA MET A 279 9.66 16.36 10.09
C MET A 279 10.88 16.24 9.18
N TYR A 280 10.75 16.64 7.91
CA TYR A 280 11.89 16.68 7.00
C TYR A 280 12.93 17.78 7.35
N LYS A 281 12.46 18.93 7.80
CA LYS A 281 13.37 19.96 8.30
C LYS A 281 14.19 19.42 9.47
N TYR A 282 13.55 18.74 10.41
CA TYR A 282 14.22 18.03 11.51
C TYR A 282 15.24 17.00 11.00
N PHE A 283 14.85 16.18 10.00
CA PHE A 283 15.77 15.24 9.37
C PHE A 283 16.99 15.92 8.75
N LYS A 284 16.81 17.05 8.06
CA LYS A 284 17.94 17.80 7.50
C LYS A 284 18.89 18.34 8.56
N GLU A 285 18.38 18.72 9.70
CA GLU A 285 19.14 19.29 10.82
C GLU A 285 19.85 18.21 11.65
N THR A 286 19.24 17.05 11.82
CA THR A 286 19.72 15.98 12.72
C THR A 286 20.29 14.76 12.00
N GLY A 287 19.97 14.55 10.72
CA GLY A 287 20.29 13.33 9.97
C GLY A 287 19.38 12.14 10.30
N GLN A 288 18.37 12.32 11.14
CA GLN A 288 17.46 11.25 11.59
C GLN A 288 16.00 11.67 11.45
N TRP A 289 15.13 10.74 11.06
CA TRP A 289 13.70 10.95 11.13
C TRP A 289 13.22 10.88 12.57
N PRO A 290 12.19 11.67 12.94
CA PRO A 290 11.59 11.56 14.25
C PRO A 290 10.81 10.24 14.35
N GLU A 291 11.38 9.27 15.05
CA GLU A 291 10.80 7.92 15.22
C GLU A 291 10.24 7.70 16.62
N LYS A 292 10.80 8.40 17.61
CA LYS A 292 10.44 8.28 19.03
C LYS A 292 9.66 9.50 19.50
N ASP A 293 8.85 9.33 20.54
CA ASP A 293 8.07 10.42 21.13
C ASP A 293 8.93 11.60 21.56
N GLU A 294 10.16 11.33 22.02
CA GLU A 294 11.15 12.33 22.37
C GLU A 294 11.57 13.20 21.17
N ASP A 295 11.72 12.58 20.00
CA ASP A 295 12.07 13.29 18.75
C ASP A 295 10.92 14.21 18.32
N PHE A 296 9.67 13.73 18.41
CA PHE A 296 8.49 14.52 18.08
C PHE A 296 8.30 15.75 18.98
N ALA A 297 8.76 15.68 20.25
CA ALA A 297 8.72 16.81 21.17
C ALA A 297 9.56 18.01 20.72
N HIS A 298 10.53 17.80 19.82
CA HIS A 298 11.40 18.83 19.26
C HIS A 298 10.93 19.34 17.89
N VAL A 299 9.85 18.81 17.34
CA VAL A 299 9.31 19.24 16.05
C VAL A 299 8.06 20.09 16.25
N GLU A 300 8.04 21.27 15.63
CA GLU A 300 6.90 22.19 15.72
C GLU A 300 5.63 21.54 15.16
N THR A 301 4.54 21.62 15.91
CA THR A 301 3.25 21.02 15.57
C THR A 301 2.31 21.99 14.87
N GLU A 302 1.34 21.45 14.13
CA GLU A 302 0.26 22.18 13.47
C GLU A 302 -1.07 21.48 13.74
N ALA A 303 -2.18 22.19 13.53
CA ALA A 303 -3.50 21.60 13.67
C ALA A 303 -3.88 20.84 12.39
N TRP A 304 -4.01 19.54 12.50
CA TRP A 304 -4.42 18.64 11.40
C TRP A 304 -3.60 18.84 10.10
N PRO A 305 -2.27 18.84 10.15
CA PRO A 305 -1.45 19.09 8.96
C PRO A 305 -1.67 17.97 7.94
N GLU A 306 -2.06 18.34 6.72
CA GLU A 306 -2.29 17.37 5.62
C GLU A 306 -3.38 16.31 5.95
N ARG A 307 -4.27 16.59 6.93
CA ARG A 307 -5.29 15.62 7.44
C ARG A 307 -6.65 16.24 7.74
N ARG A 308 -7.09 17.25 7.00
CA ARG A 308 -8.42 17.86 7.20
C ARG A 308 -9.55 17.00 6.63
N VAL A 309 -9.33 16.34 5.48
CA VAL A 309 -10.25 15.32 4.95
C VAL A 309 -10.27 14.11 5.86
N PHE A 310 -9.09 13.70 6.35
CA PHE A 310 -8.96 12.67 7.37
C PHE A 310 -9.79 12.99 8.62
N GLN A 311 -9.75 14.23 9.10
CA GLN A 311 -10.57 14.69 10.22
C GLN A 311 -12.06 14.50 9.93
N VAL A 312 -12.54 14.92 8.75
CA VAL A 312 -13.95 14.73 8.36
C VAL A 312 -14.33 13.25 8.35
N MET A 313 -13.47 12.38 7.84
CA MET A 313 -13.73 10.94 7.83
C MET A 313 -13.82 10.37 9.25
N LEU A 314 -12.93 10.77 10.14
CA LEU A 314 -12.94 10.31 11.52
C LEU A 314 -14.18 10.83 12.29
N GLU A 315 -14.50 12.12 12.16
CA GLU A 315 -15.60 12.75 12.89
C GLU A 315 -16.99 12.44 12.33
N LYS A 316 -17.16 12.39 11.00
CA LYS A 316 -18.48 12.28 10.35
C LYS A 316 -18.80 10.86 9.91
N PHE A 317 -17.81 10.09 9.45
CA PHE A 317 -17.98 8.68 9.05
C PHE A 317 -17.61 7.72 10.19
N GLY A 318 -16.90 8.20 11.23
CA GLY A 318 -16.41 7.39 12.34
C GLY A 318 -15.30 6.42 11.93
N LEU A 319 -14.62 6.67 10.82
CA LEU A 319 -13.58 5.83 10.24
C LEU A 319 -12.23 6.55 10.20
N MET A 320 -11.19 5.84 10.58
CA MET A 320 -9.81 6.34 10.52
C MET A 320 -9.19 5.96 9.17
N PRO A 321 -8.90 6.91 8.26
CA PRO A 321 -8.11 6.63 7.06
C PRO A 321 -6.71 6.12 7.38
N ILE A 322 -6.10 5.40 6.45
CA ILE A 322 -4.69 4.94 6.59
C ILE A 322 -3.68 5.89 5.95
N THR A 323 -4.13 6.88 5.19
CA THR A 323 -3.30 7.81 4.43
C THR A 323 -3.68 9.26 4.68
N SER A 324 -2.90 10.20 4.14
CA SER A 324 -3.13 11.64 4.25
C SER A 324 -4.06 12.19 3.17
N ASP A 325 -4.40 13.48 3.27
CA ASP A 325 -5.33 14.15 2.36
C ASP A 325 -4.85 14.20 0.91
N SER A 326 -3.53 14.25 0.69
CA SER A 326 -2.94 14.26 -0.66
C SER A 326 -3.39 13.06 -1.50
N HIS A 327 -3.55 11.90 -0.88
CA HIS A 327 -3.99 10.67 -1.55
C HIS A 327 -5.48 10.42 -1.35
N PHE A 328 -5.97 10.40 -0.10
CA PHE A 328 -7.38 10.10 0.19
C PHE A 328 -8.35 11.12 -0.42
N GLY A 329 -7.96 12.39 -0.47
CA GLY A 329 -8.77 13.47 -1.02
C GLY A 329 -8.92 13.46 -2.55
N GLU A 330 -8.09 12.72 -3.28
CA GLU A 330 -8.16 12.67 -4.74
C GLU A 330 -9.41 11.99 -5.30
N TYR A 331 -10.15 11.28 -4.45
CA TYR A 331 -11.32 10.47 -4.84
C TYR A 331 -12.66 11.09 -4.44
N ILE A 332 -12.63 12.22 -3.72
CA ILE A 332 -13.81 12.79 -3.07
C ILE A 332 -14.01 14.23 -3.55
N HIS A 333 -15.15 14.51 -4.21
CA HIS A 333 -15.41 15.81 -4.85
C HIS A 333 -15.37 17.00 -3.86
N TRP A 334 -15.88 16.83 -2.63
CA TRP A 334 -15.89 17.90 -1.62
C TRP A 334 -14.57 18.03 -0.86
N ALA A 335 -13.64 17.09 -1.05
CA ALA A 335 -12.32 17.12 -0.39
C ALA A 335 -11.55 18.40 -0.72
N TYR A 336 -11.68 18.91 -1.93
CA TYR A 336 -11.04 20.15 -2.34
C TYR A 336 -11.39 21.34 -1.42
N ASP A 337 -12.63 21.40 -0.90
CA ASP A 337 -13.09 22.51 -0.05
C ASP A 337 -12.51 22.47 1.36
N VAL A 338 -12.10 21.31 1.84
CA VAL A 338 -11.61 21.11 3.21
C VAL A 338 -10.11 20.87 3.30
N THR A 339 -9.50 20.40 2.22
CA THR A 339 -8.08 20.03 2.16
C THR A 339 -7.15 21.19 2.52
N ASP A 340 -6.07 20.87 3.19
CA ASP A 340 -4.94 21.79 3.40
C ASP A 340 -4.09 21.88 2.12
N HIS A 341 -4.50 22.71 1.17
CA HIS A 341 -3.81 22.89 -0.11
C HIS A 341 -2.36 23.32 0.05
N LYS A 342 -2.07 24.14 1.08
CA LYS A 342 -0.70 24.55 1.35
C LYS A 342 0.14 23.37 1.82
N GLY A 343 -0.38 22.59 2.75
CA GLY A 343 0.30 21.38 3.24
C GLY A 343 0.59 20.38 2.11
N ILE A 344 -0.37 20.20 1.17
CA ILE A 344 -0.16 19.33 0.00
C ILE A 344 0.94 19.86 -0.92
N VAL A 345 0.98 21.17 -1.20
CA VAL A 345 2.07 21.76 -2.00
C VAL A 345 3.41 21.63 -1.28
N ASP A 346 3.43 21.87 0.02
CA ASP A 346 4.64 21.73 0.86
C ASP A 346 5.12 20.26 0.85
N PHE A 347 4.20 19.28 0.97
CA PHE A 347 4.50 17.86 0.84
C PHE A 347 5.10 17.50 -0.54
N TYR A 348 4.49 17.97 -1.62
CA TYR A 348 5.00 17.73 -2.97
C TYR A 348 6.42 18.28 -3.15
N GLN A 349 6.67 19.50 -2.70
CA GLN A 349 8.00 20.12 -2.78
C GLN A 349 9.03 19.39 -1.91
N PHE A 350 8.61 18.95 -0.72
CA PHE A 350 9.41 18.07 0.12
C PHE A 350 9.78 16.79 -0.60
N TYR A 351 8.80 16.07 -1.14
CA TYR A 351 9.00 14.78 -1.80
C TYR A 351 9.94 14.90 -3.01
N LYS A 352 9.71 15.91 -3.85
CA LYS A 352 10.58 16.23 -4.98
C LYS A 352 12.01 16.56 -4.55
N GLY A 353 12.16 17.38 -3.51
CA GLY A 353 13.46 17.74 -2.95
C GLY A 353 14.17 16.57 -2.29
N PHE A 354 13.45 15.73 -1.54
CA PHE A 354 13.97 14.54 -0.90
C PHE A 354 14.54 13.55 -1.94
N LEU A 355 13.74 13.19 -2.94
CA LEU A 355 14.18 12.25 -3.98
C LEU A 355 15.39 12.76 -4.79
N SER A 356 15.54 14.08 -4.95
CA SER A 356 16.68 14.65 -5.66
C SER A 356 17.98 14.72 -4.83
N GLN A 357 17.89 14.61 -3.50
CA GLN A 357 19.02 14.80 -2.59
C GLN A 357 19.45 13.51 -1.85
N VAL A 358 18.58 12.51 -1.79
CA VAL A 358 18.91 11.23 -1.16
C VAL A 358 19.97 10.51 -2.00
N GLN A 359 21.12 10.23 -1.36
CA GLN A 359 22.10 9.32 -1.93
C GLN A 359 21.57 7.91 -1.77
N PRO A 360 21.29 7.20 -2.87
CA PRO A 360 20.79 5.84 -2.78
C PRO A 360 21.88 4.93 -2.17
N LYS A 361 21.50 4.13 -1.18
CA LYS A 361 22.37 3.15 -0.54
C LYS A 361 21.62 1.85 -0.29
N ILE A 362 22.36 0.76 -0.32
CA ILE A 362 21.84 -0.55 0.09
C ILE A 362 22.02 -0.68 1.60
N GLU A 363 20.93 -1.01 2.29
CA GLU A 363 20.94 -1.30 3.72
C GLU A 363 20.29 -2.67 3.96
N LEU A 364 20.86 -3.48 4.85
CA LEU A 364 20.26 -4.75 5.28
C LEU A 364 19.16 -4.47 6.31
N LYS A 365 18.09 -3.83 5.85
CA LYS A 365 16.94 -3.45 6.66
C LYS A 365 15.69 -3.65 5.81
N LEU A 366 14.68 -4.30 6.39
CA LEU A 366 13.39 -4.48 5.72
C LEU A 366 12.69 -3.13 5.56
N SER A 367 12.49 -2.72 4.31
CA SER A 367 11.80 -1.49 3.93
C SER A 367 10.45 -1.77 3.27
N GLU A 368 10.36 -2.86 2.49
CA GLU A 368 9.17 -3.18 1.70
C GLU A 368 8.63 -4.57 2.01
N ARG A 369 7.34 -4.77 1.77
CA ARG A 369 6.63 -5.99 2.14
C ARG A 369 6.76 -7.15 1.14
N VAL A 370 7.34 -6.91 -0.04
CA VAL A 370 7.48 -7.95 -1.08
C VAL A 370 8.33 -9.14 -0.62
N VAL A 371 9.40 -8.90 0.10
CA VAL A 371 10.31 -9.97 0.55
C VAL A 371 9.65 -10.89 1.57
N PRO A 372 8.97 -10.41 2.64
CA PRO A 372 8.16 -11.27 3.50
C PRO A 372 7.10 -12.08 2.75
N ILE A 373 6.47 -11.50 1.72
CA ILE A 373 5.47 -12.22 0.90
C ILE A 373 6.15 -13.34 0.09
N ILE A 374 7.27 -13.05 -0.56
CA ILE A 374 8.06 -14.07 -1.28
C ILE A 374 8.50 -15.19 -0.31
N GLU A 375 9.02 -14.82 0.86
CA GLU A 375 9.40 -15.77 1.90
C GLU A 375 8.21 -16.62 2.34
N GLY A 376 7.04 -16.00 2.53
CA GLY A 376 5.80 -16.68 2.89
C GLY A 376 5.35 -17.70 1.85
N ILE A 377 5.43 -17.36 0.57
CA ILE A 377 5.12 -18.28 -0.54
C ILE A 377 6.12 -19.44 -0.56
N VAL A 378 7.42 -19.14 -0.47
CA VAL A 378 8.49 -20.13 -0.56
C VAL A 378 8.48 -21.11 0.62
N THR A 379 8.19 -20.62 1.83
CA THR A 379 8.18 -21.43 3.07
C THR A 379 6.83 -22.01 3.42
N ASN A 380 5.78 -21.69 2.67
CA ASN A 380 4.40 -22.06 2.98
C ASN A 380 3.99 -21.64 4.42
N SER A 381 4.26 -20.39 4.76
CA SER A 381 4.18 -19.92 6.16
C SER A 381 2.76 -19.79 6.70
N GLY A 382 1.78 -19.47 5.85
CA GLY A 382 0.41 -19.20 6.27
C GLY A 382 0.25 -17.90 7.09
N TYR A 383 1.22 -16.99 7.06
CA TYR A 383 1.09 -15.73 7.80
C TYR A 383 0.12 -14.77 7.09
N GLU A 384 -0.37 -13.78 7.82
CA GLU A 384 -1.24 -12.76 7.27
C GLU A 384 -0.45 -11.47 6.98
N GLU A 385 -0.48 -11.04 5.71
CA GLU A 385 -0.01 -9.72 5.28
C GLU A 385 -1.12 -8.69 5.51
N ALA A 386 -0.75 -7.52 6.03
CA ALA A 386 -1.72 -6.51 6.47
C ALA A 386 -2.47 -5.84 5.33
N ALA A 387 -1.85 -5.66 4.16
CA ALA A 387 -2.49 -5.08 2.98
C ALA A 387 -1.83 -5.55 1.69
N VAL A 388 -2.64 -6.03 0.76
CA VAL A 388 -2.29 -6.32 -0.63
C VAL A 388 -3.42 -5.86 -1.55
N ASN A 389 -3.10 -5.59 -2.81
CA ASN A 389 -4.08 -5.19 -3.82
C ASN A 389 -4.36 -6.37 -4.74
N ILE A 390 -5.52 -6.99 -4.57
CA ILE A 390 -5.97 -8.20 -5.29
C ILE A 390 -7.44 -8.08 -5.68
N PRO A 391 -7.92 -8.85 -6.68
CA PRO A 391 -9.34 -8.86 -7.06
C PRO A 391 -10.24 -9.24 -5.88
N ASN A 392 -11.34 -8.52 -5.73
CA ASN A 392 -12.30 -8.71 -4.63
C ASN A 392 -12.91 -10.13 -4.59
N GLY A 393 -13.03 -10.80 -5.73
CA GLY A 393 -13.55 -12.17 -5.87
C GLY A 393 -12.49 -13.24 -6.13
N ALA A 394 -11.19 -12.98 -5.87
CA ALA A 394 -10.07 -13.83 -6.29
C ALA A 394 -10.21 -15.32 -5.91
N ASN A 395 -10.82 -15.64 -4.78
CA ASN A 395 -10.93 -17.01 -4.27
C ASN A 395 -12.39 -17.55 -4.28
N GLY A 396 -13.24 -17.05 -5.18
CA GLY A 396 -14.64 -17.46 -5.28
C GLY A 396 -15.54 -16.92 -4.16
N ARG A 397 -14.98 -16.08 -3.27
CA ARG A 397 -15.68 -15.34 -2.22
C ARG A 397 -15.19 -13.90 -2.23
N ARG A 398 -16.11 -12.95 -2.04
CA ARG A 398 -15.76 -11.54 -1.91
C ARG A 398 -14.96 -11.29 -0.63
N ILE A 399 -13.99 -10.42 -0.73
CA ILE A 399 -13.24 -9.87 0.41
C ILE A 399 -14.09 -8.78 1.05
N ILE A 400 -14.66 -7.90 0.23
CA ILE A 400 -15.58 -6.82 0.59
C ILE A 400 -16.92 -7.12 -0.08
N ASP A 401 -17.94 -7.47 0.72
CA ASP A 401 -19.20 -8.04 0.22
C ASP A 401 -20.01 -7.05 -0.62
N ASN A 402 -19.98 -5.76 -0.30
CA ASN A 402 -20.72 -4.70 -0.99
C ASN A 402 -19.92 -3.96 -2.08
N LEU A 403 -18.85 -4.58 -2.61
CA LEU A 403 -18.16 -4.15 -3.83
C LEU A 403 -18.19 -5.28 -4.89
N PRO A 404 -18.08 -4.95 -6.20
CA PRO A 404 -18.05 -5.94 -7.27
C PRO A 404 -16.85 -6.91 -7.18
N ASP A 405 -17.01 -8.13 -7.67
CA ASP A 405 -15.97 -9.18 -7.62
C ASP A 405 -14.69 -8.82 -8.38
N TRP A 406 -14.85 -8.11 -9.48
CA TRP A 406 -13.77 -7.81 -10.44
C TRP A 406 -12.90 -6.59 -10.06
N ILE A 407 -13.39 -5.73 -9.15
CA ILE A 407 -12.56 -4.59 -8.71
C ILE A 407 -11.41 -5.08 -7.86
N VAL A 408 -10.24 -4.49 -8.04
CA VAL A 408 -9.12 -4.74 -7.13
C VAL A 408 -9.31 -3.92 -5.86
N VAL A 409 -9.23 -4.60 -4.71
CA VAL A 409 -9.36 -4.01 -3.38
C VAL A 409 -8.04 -4.11 -2.63
N GLU A 410 -7.80 -3.16 -1.73
CA GLU A 410 -6.75 -3.25 -0.75
C GLU A 410 -7.29 -3.90 0.52
N ALA A 411 -6.69 -5.02 0.91
CA ALA A 411 -7.17 -5.83 2.01
C ALA A 411 -6.06 -6.73 2.58
N PRO A 412 -6.20 -7.23 3.82
CA PRO A 412 -5.29 -8.26 4.33
C PRO A 412 -5.40 -9.56 3.54
N ALA A 413 -4.30 -10.32 3.50
CA ALA A 413 -4.27 -11.63 2.85
C ALA A 413 -3.40 -12.62 3.60
N THR A 414 -3.81 -13.89 3.67
CA THR A 414 -2.93 -14.97 4.09
C THR A 414 -2.01 -15.37 2.95
N VAL A 415 -0.77 -15.70 3.27
CA VAL A 415 0.30 -16.00 2.30
C VAL A 415 0.79 -17.42 2.54
N ASP A 416 0.65 -18.28 1.54
CA ASP A 416 1.12 -19.66 1.56
C ASP A 416 1.72 -20.08 0.20
N ALA A 417 2.08 -21.34 0.03
CA ALA A 417 2.69 -21.85 -1.21
C ALA A 417 1.76 -21.73 -2.44
N ALA A 418 0.45 -21.62 -2.26
CA ALA A 418 -0.50 -21.39 -3.35
C ALA A 418 -0.61 -19.91 -3.73
N GLY A 419 -0.09 -19.02 -2.88
CA GLY A 419 -0.05 -17.57 -3.11
C GLY A 419 -0.75 -16.76 -2.03
N LEU A 420 -1.52 -15.76 -2.47
CA LEU A 420 -2.19 -14.80 -1.60
C LEU A 420 -3.70 -15.03 -1.60
N HIS A 421 -4.26 -15.13 -0.41
CA HIS A 421 -5.69 -15.38 -0.19
C HIS A 421 -6.28 -14.24 0.64
N GLY A 422 -7.14 -13.42 0.01
CA GLY A 422 -7.76 -12.28 0.68
C GLY A 422 -8.56 -12.69 1.93
N VAL A 423 -8.35 -11.96 3.00
CA VAL A 423 -9.10 -12.15 4.25
C VAL A 423 -10.44 -11.41 4.15
N PRO A 424 -11.58 -12.09 4.30
CA PRO A 424 -12.89 -11.44 4.21
C PRO A 424 -13.05 -10.32 5.25
N LEU A 425 -13.50 -9.16 4.79
CA LEU A 425 -13.78 -7.98 5.60
C LEU A 425 -15.28 -7.74 5.82
N GLY A 426 -16.13 -8.44 5.04
CA GLY A 426 -17.58 -8.24 5.07
C GLY A 426 -18.03 -6.95 4.37
N ASP A 427 -19.15 -6.39 4.79
CA ASP A 427 -19.66 -5.11 4.27
C ASP A 427 -18.85 -3.93 4.82
N LEU A 428 -18.44 -3.03 3.94
CA LEU A 428 -18.00 -1.70 4.37
C LEU A 428 -19.19 -0.88 4.90
N PRO A 429 -18.96 0.04 5.86
CA PRO A 429 -19.99 0.99 6.27
C PRO A 429 -20.58 1.72 5.05
N HIS A 430 -21.91 1.81 4.95
CA HIS A 430 -22.61 2.27 3.74
C HIS A 430 -22.14 3.63 3.21
N GLY A 431 -21.82 4.58 4.10
CA GLY A 431 -21.30 5.89 3.69
C GLY A 431 -19.95 5.78 2.99
N PHE A 432 -19.07 4.94 3.50
CA PHE A 432 -17.74 4.70 2.91
C PHE A 432 -17.85 3.88 1.62
N ALA A 433 -18.65 2.82 1.63
CA ALA A 433 -18.95 2.04 0.42
C ALA A 433 -19.48 2.92 -0.72
N GLY A 434 -20.35 3.89 -0.40
CA GLY A 434 -20.87 4.85 -1.38
C GLY A 434 -19.78 5.70 -2.02
N LEU A 435 -18.80 6.17 -1.23
CA LEU A 435 -17.65 6.91 -1.75
C LEU A 435 -16.78 6.02 -2.67
N LEU A 436 -16.53 4.78 -2.29
CA LEU A 436 -15.75 3.82 -3.10
C LEU A 436 -16.47 3.40 -4.38
N THR A 437 -17.79 3.22 -4.34
CA THR A 437 -18.60 2.83 -5.49
C THR A 437 -18.51 3.83 -6.64
N ASN A 438 -18.36 5.13 -6.35
CA ASN A 438 -18.10 6.14 -7.38
C ASN A 438 -16.81 5.85 -8.18
N GLN A 439 -15.80 5.29 -7.54
CA GLN A 439 -14.52 4.94 -8.20
C GLN A 439 -14.57 3.63 -8.97
N VAL A 440 -15.52 2.74 -8.67
CA VAL A 440 -15.67 1.45 -9.38
C VAL A 440 -15.88 1.68 -10.88
N ALA A 441 -16.77 2.59 -11.26
CA ALA A 441 -17.03 2.93 -12.66
C ALA A 441 -15.82 3.59 -13.33
N VAL A 442 -15.12 4.49 -12.61
CA VAL A 442 -13.92 5.18 -13.11
C VAL A 442 -12.81 4.17 -13.42
N HIS A 443 -12.56 3.23 -12.52
CA HIS A 443 -11.54 2.18 -12.73
C HIS A 443 -11.92 1.24 -13.90
N SER A 444 -13.21 0.88 -14.00
CA SER A 444 -13.71 0.09 -15.13
C SER A 444 -13.44 0.77 -16.46
N LEU A 445 -13.87 2.03 -16.59
CA LEU A 445 -13.71 2.81 -17.82
C LEU A 445 -12.24 3.12 -18.12
N THR A 446 -11.40 3.31 -17.11
CA THR A 446 -9.94 3.44 -17.29
C THR A 446 -9.38 2.17 -17.93
N ALA A 447 -9.75 0.99 -17.41
CA ALA A 447 -9.33 -0.29 -17.97
C ALA A 447 -9.80 -0.47 -19.41
N ASP A 448 -11.07 -0.18 -19.67
CA ASP A 448 -11.65 -0.30 -21.01
C ASP A 448 -11.02 0.71 -21.99
N ALA A 449 -10.72 1.94 -21.57
CA ALA A 449 -10.05 2.94 -22.39
C ALA A 449 -8.66 2.47 -22.84
N VAL A 450 -7.90 1.84 -21.96
CA VAL A 450 -6.57 1.28 -22.29
C VAL A 450 -6.71 0.05 -23.19
N ILE A 451 -7.54 -0.94 -22.80
CA ILE A 451 -7.68 -2.21 -23.52
C ILE A 451 -8.19 -1.99 -24.95
N HIS A 452 -9.11 -1.04 -25.13
CA HIS A 452 -9.71 -0.73 -26.44
C HIS A 452 -9.08 0.48 -27.13
N THR A 453 -7.99 1.05 -26.57
CA THR A 453 -7.30 2.24 -27.12
C THR A 453 -8.27 3.40 -27.41
N SER A 454 -9.29 3.59 -26.56
CA SER A 454 -10.45 4.42 -26.86
C SER A 454 -10.44 5.77 -26.12
N ARG A 455 -10.29 6.86 -26.89
CA ARG A 455 -10.49 8.24 -26.40
C ARG A 455 -11.90 8.45 -25.84
N ALA A 456 -12.92 7.87 -26.49
CA ALA A 456 -14.30 7.99 -26.04
C ALA A 456 -14.52 7.38 -24.66
N LEU A 457 -13.92 6.23 -24.35
CA LEU A 457 -13.98 5.62 -23.02
C LEU A 457 -13.18 6.41 -21.99
N ALA A 458 -12.04 7.01 -22.36
CA ALA A 458 -11.30 7.93 -21.49
C ALA A 458 -12.14 9.16 -21.13
N LEU A 459 -12.89 9.73 -22.10
CA LEU A 459 -13.83 10.82 -21.85
C LEU A 459 -14.97 10.38 -20.91
N GLN A 460 -15.52 9.17 -21.09
CA GLN A 460 -16.53 8.63 -20.18
C GLN A 460 -15.97 8.46 -18.76
N ALA A 461 -14.72 8.03 -18.61
CA ALA A 461 -14.07 7.93 -17.29
C ALA A 461 -14.00 9.29 -16.59
N LEU A 462 -13.72 10.37 -17.33
CA LEU A 462 -13.77 11.74 -16.81
C LEU A 462 -15.19 12.13 -16.41
N LEU A 463 -16.19 11.82 -17.24
CA LEU A 463 -17.59 12.21 -17.01
C LEU A 463 -18.22 11.55 -15.78
N VAL A 464 -17.77 10.37 -15.39
CA VAL A 464 -18.26 9.66 -14.20
C VAL A 464 -17.40 9.87 -12.96
N ASP A 465 -16.21 10.51 -13.11
CA ASP A 465 -15.34 10.78 -11.98
C ASP A 465 -15.95 11.87 -11.08
N PRO A 466 -16.18 11.61 -9.78
CA PRO A 466 -16.80 12.58 -8.87
C PRO A 466 -16.00 13.88 -8.71
N ILE A 467 -14.71 13.89 -9.07
CA ILE A 467 -13.87 15.10 -9.04
C ILE A 467 -14.27 16.06 -10.17
N VAL A 468 -14.87 15.55 -11.24
CA VAL A 468 -15.29 16.34 -12.40
C VAL A 468 -16.69 16.90 -12.15
N GLY A 469 -16.76 18.14 -11.69
CA GLY A 469 -18.00 18.83 -11.37
C GLY A 469 -18.66 19.59 -12.53
N GLN A 470 -18.14 19.49 -13.75
CA GLN A 470 -18.61 20.25 -14.91
C GLN A 470 -18.49 19.46 -16.22
N TYR A 471 -19.31 19.80 -17.20
CA TYR A 471 -19.26 19.20 -18.55
C TYR A 471 -18.39 20.02 -19.52
N GLY A 472 -18.48 21.36 -19.46
CA GLY A 472 -17.80 22.25 -20.41
C GLY A 472 -16.26 22.13 -20.33
N GLY A 473 -15.60 22.08 -21.49
CA GLY A 473 -14.16 22.04 -21.61
C GLY A 473 -13.49 20.68 -21.37
N LEU A 474 -14.25 19.60 -21.08
CA LEU A 474 -13.66 18.28 -20.80
C LEU A 474 -13.02 17.65 -22.05
N GLU A 475 -13.63 17.80 -23.22
CA GLU A 475 -13.05 17.30 -24.46
C GLU A 475 -11.78 18.05 -24.81
N ASP A 476 -11.79 19.38 -24.69
CA ASP A 476 -10.62 20.22 -24.91
C ASP A 476 -9.50 19.90 -23.92
N MET A 477 -9.83 19.63 -22.66
CA MET A 477 -8.86 19.19 -21.66
C MET A 477 -8.24 17.84 -22.03
N LEU A 478 -9.07 16.86 -22.42
CA LEU A 478 -8.59 15.53 -22.82
C LEU A 478 -7.65 15.64 -24.03
N ASP A 479 -8.04 16.39 -25.05
CA ASP A 479 -7.23 16.61 -26.25
C ASP A 479 -5.92 17.37 -25.92
N THR A 480 -6.00 18.38 -25.06
CA THR A 480 -4.82 19.10 -24.56
C THR A 480 -3.85 18.14 -23.89
N MET A 481 -4.33 17.27 -23.01
CA MET A 481 -3.49 16.30 -22.30
C MET A 481 -2.89 15.25 -23.25
N ILE A 482 -3.67 14.74 -24.22
CA ILE A 482 -3.19 13.83 -25.26
C ILE A 482 -2.08 14.53 -26.07
N ASP A 483 -2.21 15.79 -26.40
CA ASP A 483 -1.21 16.55 -27.16
C ASP A 483 0.07 16.79 -26.35
N TYR A 484 -0.04 17.22 -25.09
CA TYR A 484 1.12 17.42 -24.21
C TYR A 484 1.88 16.11 -23.93
N GLN A 485 1.15 15.01 -23.77
CA GLN A 485 1.71 13.71 -23.44
C GLN A 485 1.63 12.72 -24.64
N ARG A 486 1.64 13.24 -25.86
CA ARG A 486 1.50 12.46 -27.11
C ARG A 486 2.40 11.22 -27.20
N PRO A 487 3.66 11.23 -26.75
CA PRO A 487 4.49 10.03 -26.78
C PRO A 487 3.89 8.82 -26.05
N TRP A 488 3.03 9.07 -25.06
CA TRP A 488 2.44 8.05 -24.22
C TRP A 488 0.92 7.91 -24.37
N LEU A 489 0.21 9.00 -24.70
CA LEU A 489 -1.25 9.02 -24.83
C LEU A 489 -1.74 9.04 -26.27
N GLY A 490 -0.86 9.21 -27.26
CA GLY A 490 -1.21 9.27 -28.69
C GLY A 490 -1.77 7.98 -29.28
N TYR A 491 -1.86 6.90 -28.51
CA TYR A 491 -2.52 5.64 -28.90
C TYR A 491 -4.05 5.70 -28.74
N LEU A 492 -4.58 6.66 -28.02
CA LEU A 492 -6.03 6.87 -27.85
C LEU A 492 -6.64 7.44 -29.13
N GLN A 493 -7.61 6.72 -29.69
CA GLN A 493 -8.27 7.06 -30.97
C GLN A 493 -9.76 7.35 -30.75
#